data_0ae37a88781e49b65e474b66ce8f8a02
#
_entry.id   0ae37a88781e49b65e474b66ce8f8a02
#
_cell.length_a   1.000
_cell.length_b   1.000
_cell.length_c   1.000
_cell.angle_alpha   90.00
_cell.angle_beta   90.00
_cell.angle_gamma   90.00
#
_symmetry.space_group_name_H-M   'P 1'
#
loop_
_entity.id
_entity.type
_entity.pdbx_description
1 polymer ?
#
loop_
_entity_poly.entity_id
_entity_poly.type
_entity_poly.pdbx_seq_one_letter_code
_entity_poly.pdbx_strand_id
1 'polypeptide(L)'
;MKQWVIILIVSFLAVACRKHYDVQIPDLGWDLFSSQGLSSLNTFIRNNTEGVYELGKGAKDFGNTAALKWTYNAINGDTTFYLSFFCEGNVSYFICQGKRSDTSILLNGYWRKMANTETGKIRLTISGAEGAYNLINELGNSQGNIIIKGVYGYNNQDPDQPIQLNYLRPLYHRSSLEMVVHRGGGQTADLLPASENSKEIIQWASRFGATGIEVDVRLTKDSVPVLFHDVSLSERLIRKNGLVGPIENYTYAQLNSLVQLIRNGEHIPTLREALETMVYNTPLRYIWLDTKFHAPLQQLRDLQAEYLQKAASIGRTVEITIGIPDQTVLSYFMKLPDYRNIPSVCELDPIYVEEANSRIWGPRWTLGLQNEQVEQIHAKGKRAFVWTLDIPENIQT
;
A
#
# COMPACT_ATOMS: atom_id res chain seq x y z
N MET A 1 1.47 51.60 -23.98
CA MET A 1 1.90 50.23 -24.41
C MET A 1 2.78 49.52 -23.35
N LYS A 2 3.79 50.15 -22.74
CA LYS A 2 4.67 49.47 -21.74
C LYS A 2 3.96 48.96 -20.49
N GLN A 3 2.95 49.65 -19.97
CA GLN A 3 2.20 49.18 -18.77
C GLN A 3 1.33 47.96 -19.01
N TRP A 4 0.73 47.80 -20.17
CA TRP A 4 -0.08 46.62 -20.52
C TRP A 4 0.76 45.39 -20.73
N VAL A 5 1.99 45.51 -21.22
CA VAL A 5 2.92 44.37 -21.40
C VAL A 5 3.37 43.84 -20.03
N ILE A 6 3.60 44.73 -19.04
CA ILE A 6 3.98 44.29 -17.68
C ILE A 6 2.84 43.59 -16.98
N ILE A 7 1.57 44.02 -17.14
CA ILE A 7 0.40 43.37 -16.58
C ILE A 7 0.19 41.99 -17.21
N LEU A 8 0.41 41.87 -18.51
CA LEU A 8 0.30 40.56 -19.22
C LEU A 8 1.38 39.56 -18.78
N ILE A 9 2.64 40.05 -18.59
CA ILE A 9 3.74 39.20 -18.10
C ILE A 9 3.51 38.76 -16.64
N VAL A 10 3.03 39.64 -15.77
CA VAL A 10 2.70 39.31 -14.38
C VAL A 10 1.51 38.32 -14.32
N SER A 11 0.51 38.47 -15.19
CA SER A 11 -0.62 37.51 -15.29
C SER A 11 -0.16 36.17 -15.80
N PHE A 12 0.77 36.11 -16.75
CA PHE A 12 1.33 34.84 -17.24
C PHE A 12 2.21 34.15 -16.19
N LEU A 13 2.99 34.91 -15.41
CA LEU A 13 3.80 34.37 -14.30
C LEU A 13 2.91 33.84 -13.14
N ALA A 14 1.76 34.46 -12.90
CA ALA A 14 0.82 33.97 -11.87
C ALA A 14 0.11 32.67 -12.27
N VAL A 15 -0.02 32.37 -13.56
CA VAL A 15 -0.58 31.09 -14.05
C VAL A 15 0.47 29.97 -14.05
N ALA A 16 1.77 30.31 -14.11
CA ALA A 16 2.86 29.32 -14.18
C ALA A 16 3.22 28.66 -12.84
N CYS A 17 2.64 29.08 -11.70
CA CYS A 17 2.99 28.60 -10.36
C CYS A 17 1.89 27.76 -9.68
N ARG A 18 1.01 27.08 -10.41
CA ARG A 18 0.14 26.09 -9.80
C ARG A 18 0.92 24.80 -9.55
N LYS A 19 1.32 24.56 -8.29
CA LYS A 19 1.82 23.24 -7.88
C LYS A 19 0.80 22.19 -8.23
N HIS A 20 1.18 21.25 -9.08
CA HIS A 20 0.35 20.07 -9.39
C HIS A 20 0.61 19.02 -8.31
N TYR A 21 -0.34 18.79 -7.43
CA TYR A 21 -0.19 17.86 -6.32
C TYR A 21 -0.62 16.43 -6.67
N ASP A 22 -1.55 16.31 -7.61
CA ASP A 22 -2.19 15.03 -7.90
C ASP A 22 -1.38 14.21 -8.91
N VAL A 23 -1.28 12.92 -8.65
CA VAL A 23 -0.60 11.97 -9.52
C VAL A 23 -1.60 11.41 -10.52
N GLN A 24 -1.27 11.53 -11.80
CA GLN A 24 -2.15 11.08 -12.88
C GLN A 24 -2.16 9.56 -12.99
N ILE A 25 -3.36 8.99 -13.02
CA ILE A 25 -3.62 7.62 -13.48
C ILE A 25 -4.21 7.73 -14.88
N PRO A 26 -3.74 6.95 -15.89
CA PRO A 26 -4.31 6.98 -17.22
C PRO A 26 -5.80 6.63 -17.26
N ASP A 27 -6.53 7.20 -18.18
CA ASP A 27 -7.91 6.78 -18.47
C ASP A 27 -7.91 5.37 -19.07
N LEU A 28 -8.53 4.42 -18.35
CA LEU A 28 -8.52 2.99 -18.68
C LEU A 28 -9.64 2.57 -19.63
N GLY A 29 -10.30 3.49 -20.34
CA GLY A 29 -11.35 3.17 -21.30
C GLY A 29 -10.89 2.11 -22.32
N TRP A 30 -11.64 1.00 -22.40
CA TRP A 30 -11.44 -0.06 -23.39
C TRP A 30 -12.78 -0.71 -23.72
N ASP A 31 -13.29 -0.48 -24.93
CA ASP A 31 -14.62 -0.92 -25.37
C ASP A 31 -14.80 -2.43 -25.23
N LEU A 32 -13.79 -3.21 -25.61
CA LEU A 32 -13.84 -4.67 -25.46
C LEU A 32 -14.03 -5.10 -23.99
N PHE A 33 -13.37 -4.44 -23.04
CA PHE A 33 -13.49 -4.73 -21.61
C PHE A 33 -14.84 -4.28 -21.03
N SER A 34 -15.53 -3.40 -21.71
CA SER A 34 -16.86 -2.89 -21.34
C SER A 34 -18.02 -3.56 -22.10
N SER A 35 -17.71 -4.50 -23.00
CA SER A 35 -18.71 -5.18 -23.82
C SER A 35 -19.64 -6.07 -22.99
N GLN A 36 -20.85 -6.29 -23.50
CA GLN A 36 -21.81 -7.23 -22.91
C GLN A 36 -21.30 -8.67 -22.98
N GLY A 37 -21.73 -9.52 -22.02
CA GLY A 37 -21.35 -10.94 -21.96
C GLY A 37 -20.05 -11.21 -21.22
N LEU A 38 -19.34 -10.19 -20.74
CA LEU A 38 -18.18 -10.41 -19.85
C LEU A 38 -18.62 -10.58 -18.40
N SER A 39 -17.97 -11.51 -17.71
CA SER A 39 -18.18 -11.80 -16.29
C SER A 39 -16.90 -11.66 -15.49
N SER A 40 -17.03 -11.50 -14.17
CA SER A 40 -15.91 -11.47 -13.24
C SER A 40 -15.16 -12.80 -13.21
N LEU A 41 -13.87 -12.76 -12.92
CA LEU A 41 -13.05 -13.95 -12.74
C LEU A 41 -13.40 -14.63 -11.42
N ASN A 42 -13.59 -15.94 -11.47
CA ASN A 42 -13.79 -16.75 -10.26
C ASN A 42 -12.47 -17.03 -9.51
N THR A 43 -12.56 -17.65 -8.36
CA THR A 43 -11.39 -17.94 -7.51
C THR A 43 -10.41 -18.90 -8.17
N PHE A 44 -10.90 -19.89 -8.92
CA PHE A 44 -10.03 -20.84 -9.64
C PHE A 44 -9.13 -20.10 -10.65
N ILE A 45 -9.72 -19.25 -11.49
CA ILE A 45 -8.96 -18.46 -12.48
C ILE A 45 -7.94 -17.58 -11.79
N ARG A 46 -8.34 -16.85 -10.74
CA ARG A 46 -7.41 -15.98 -10.01
C ARG A 46 -6.23 -16.77 -9.44
N ASN A 47 -6.49 -17.83 -8.68
CA ASN A 47 -5.41 -18.60 -8.05
C ASN A 47 -4.46 -19.24 -9.07
N ASN A 48 -4.95 -19.65 -10.24
CA ASN A 48 -4.14 -20.31 -11.26
C ASN A 48 -3.43 -19.34 -12.21
N THR A 49 -3.77 -18.05 -12.19
CA THR A 49 -3.04 -17.00 -12.92
C THR A 49 -1.98 -16.31 -12.07
N GLU A 50 -1.92 -16.57 -10.76
CA GLU A 50 -0.78 -16.14 -9.93
C GLU A 50 0.48 -16.94 -10.28
N GLY A 51 1.63 -16.26 -10.29
CA GLY A 51 2.90 -16.92 -10.59
C GLY A 51 4.00 -15.94 -10.94
N VAL A 52 5.15 -16.49 -11.27
CA VAL A 52 6.25 -15.76 -11.91
C VAL A 52 6.18 -16.03 -13.40
N TYR A 53 6.31 -14.98 -14.18
CA TYR A 53 6.24 -15.00 -15.62
C TYR A 53 7.52 -14.44 -16.24
N GLU A 54 7.96 -15.00 -17.36
CA GLU A 54 9.03 -14.47 -18.19
C GLU A 54 8.45 -13.52 -19.25
N LEU A 55 9.06 -12.35 -19.40
CA LEU A 55 8.68 -11.38 -20.43
C LEU A 55 9.43 -11.69 -21.74
N GLY A 56 8.70 -12.13 -22.77
CA GLY A 56 9.26 -12.29 -24.11
C GLY A 56 9.32 -10.97 -24.87
N LYS A 57 8.18 -10.26 -24.95
CA LYS A 57 8.08 -8.89 -25.47
C LYS A 57 7.82 -7.93 -24.32
N GLY A 58 8.36 -6.71 -24.39
CA GLY A 58 8.28 -5.71 -23.30
C GLY A 58 9.43 -5.80 -22.29
N ALA A 59 10.31 -6.80 -22.37
CA ALA A 59 11.44 -6.97 -21.44
C ALA A 59 12.38 -5.76 -21.38
N LYS A 60 12.53 -5.03 -22.50
CA LYS A 60 13.36 -3.82 -22.55
C LYS A 60 12.89 -2.75 -21.56
N ASP A 61 11.57 -2.63 -21.35
CA ASP A 61 10.97 -1.57 -20.50
C ASP A 61 10.68 -2.03 -19.09
N PHE A 62 10.46 -3.34 -18.89
CA PHE A 62 9.95 -3.89 -17.62
C PHE A 62 10.83 -4.98 -16.99
N GLY A 63 11.97 -5.35 -17.63
CA GLY A 63 12.83 -6.45 -17.18
C GLY A 63 12.36 -7.82 -17.70
N ASN A 64 13.11 -8.86 -17.34
CA ASN A 64 12.91 -10.19 -17.89
C ASN A 64 11.81 -10.99 -17.19
N THR A 65 11.49 -10.64 -15.94
CA THR A 65 10.51 -11.37 -15.15
C THR A 65 9.53 -10.44 -14.45
N ALA A 66 8.34 -10.97 -14.20
CA ALA A 66 7.32 -10.33 -13.37
C ALA A 66 6.64 -11.35 -12.45
N ALA A 67 6.40 -10.97 -11.20
CA ALA A 67 5.57 -11.73 -10.27
C ALA A 67 4.14 -11.19 -10.30
N LEU A 68 3.16 -12.06 -10.53
CA LEU A 68 1.74 -11.74 -10.63
C LEU A 68 1.00 -12.23 -9.41
N LYS A 69 0.25 -11.33 -8.74
CA LYS A 69 -0.50 -11.64 -7.53
C LYS A 69 -1.84 -10.92 -7.50
N TRP A 70 -2.91 -11.64 -7.15
CA TRP A 70 -4.23 -11.07 -6.94
C TRP A 70 -4.39 -10.50 -5.54
N THR A 71 -5.10 -9.40 -5.47
CA THR A 71 -5.58 -8.78 -4.24
C THR A 71 -7.00 -8.26 -4.43
N TYR A 72 -7.59 -7.69 -3.38
CA TYR A 72 -8.92 -7.10 -3.47
C TYR A 72 -9.07 -5.87 -2.60
N ASN A 73 -10.07 -5.05 -2.93
CA ASN A 73 -10.67 -4.10 -2.01
C ASN A 73 -12.17 -4.34 -1.92
N ALA A 74 -12.72 -4.14 -0.73
CA ALA A 74 -14.16 -4.17 -0.49
C ALA A 74 -14.62 -2.76 -0.09
N ILE A 75 -15.50 -2.15 -0.88
CA ILE A 75 -16.04 -0.80 -0.63
C ILE A 75 -17.54 -0.86 -0.77
N ASN A 76 -18.26 -0.43 0.26
CA ASN A 76 -19.75 -0.42 0.29
C ASN A 76 -20.38 -1.79 -0.02
N GLY A 77 -19.74 -2.89 0.36
CA GLY A 77 -20.23 -4.25 0.09
C GLY A 77 -19.78 -4.84 -1.25
N ASP A 78 -19.25 -4.03 -2.16
CA ASP A 78 -18.73 -4.49 -3.44
C ASP A 78 -17.24 -4.83 -3.34
N THR A 79 -16.87 -6.03 -3.82
CA THR A 79 -15.47 -6.47 -3.85
C THR A 79 -14.91 -6.35 -5.27
N THR A 80 -13.85 -5.56 -5.39
CA THR A 80 -13.09 -5.43 -6.64
C THR A 80 -11.75 -6.15 -6.51
N PHE A 81 -11.45 -7.03 -7.46
CA PHE A 81 -10.19 -7.76 -7.54
C PHE A 81 -9.21 -7.07 -8.49
N TYR A 82 -7.94 -7.03 -8.07
CA TYR A 82 -6.83 -6.45 -8.82
C TYR A 82 -5.72 -7.47 -8.98
N LEU A 83 -5.21 -7.60 -10.20
CA LEU A 83 -3.97 -8.33 -10.47
C LEU A 83 -2.82 -7.33 -10.53
N SER A 84 -1.89 -7.47 -9.61
CA SER A 84 -0.66 -6.69 -9.58
C SER A 84 0.46 -7.48 -10.24
N PHE A 85 1.26 -6.79 -11.07
CA PHE A 85 2.49 -7.30 -11.66
C PHE A 85 3.65 -6.53 -11.04
N PHE A 86 4.61 -7.25 -10.48
CA PHE A 86 5.84 -6.69 -9.94
C PHE A 86 6.97 -7.06 -10.89
N CYS A 87 7.40 -6.09 -11.68
CA CYS A 87 8.38 -6.30 -12.72
C CYS A 87 9.80 -6.12 -12.19
N GLU A 88 10.74 -6.93 -12.69
CA GLU A 88 12.16 -6.86 -12.33
C GLU A 88 12.80 -5.51 -12.71
N GLY A 89 12.40 -4.96 -13.85
CA GLY A 89 13.04 -3.75 -14.39
C GLY A 89 12.42 -2.45 -13.89
N ASN A 90 13.27 -1.47 -13.56
CA ASN A 90 12.89 -0.08 -13.21
C ASN A 90 11.90 0.07 -12.04
N VAL A 91 11.82 -0.91 -11.14
CA VAL A 91 10.82 -0.97 -10.06
C VAL A 91 9.42 -0.65 -10.63
N SER A 92 9.06 -1.35 -11.70
CA SER A 92 7.80 -1.13 -12.41
C SER A 92 6.72 -2.04 -11.85
N TYR A 93 5.51 -1.52 -11.76
CA TYR A 93 4.33 -2.33 -11.41
C TYR A 93 3.17 -2.06 -12.36
N PHE A 94 2.31 -3.07 -12.54
CA PHE A 94 1.03 -2.92 -13.22
C PHE A 94 -0.09 -3.23 -12.23
N ILE A 95 -1.23 -2.59 -12.41
CA ILE A 95 -2.46 -2.87 -11.67
C ILE A 95 -3.57 -3.03 -12.68
N CYS A 96 -4.13 -4.24 -12.78
CA CYS A 96 -5.16 -4.61 -13.74
C CYS A 96 -6.41 -5.15 -13.03
N GLN A 97 -7.56 -4.93 -13.64
CA GLN A 97 -8.78 -5.70 -13.38
C GLN A 97 -8.92 -6.78 -14.44
N GLY A 98 -9.62 -7.88 -14.10
CA GLY A 98 -9.82 -8.99 -15.00
C GLY A 98 -11.29 -9.31 -15.23
N LYS A 99 -11.66 -9.65 -16.46
CA LYS A 99 -12.95 -10.20 -16.86
C LYS A 99 -12.74 -11.40 -17.78
N ARG A 100 -13.74 -12.28 -17.88
CA ARG A 100 -13.74 -13.39 -18.83
C ARG A 100 -14.92 -13.32 -19.77
N SER A 101 -14.71 -13.77 -21.00
CA SER A 101 -15.75 -14.28 -21.91
C SER A 101 -15.81 -15.81 -21.81
N ASP A 102 -16.54 -16.46 -22.70
CA ASP A 102 -16.56 -17.93 -22.80
C ASP A 102 -15.25 -18.51 -23.35
N THR A 103 -14.42 -17.72 -24.01
CA THR A 103 -13.23 -18.19 -24.74
C THR A 103 -11.93 -17.50 -24.35
N SER A 104 -11.98 -16.41 -23.61
CA SER A 104 -10.79 -15.62 -23.27
C SER A 104 -10.89 -14.90 -21.93
N ILE A 105 -9.74 -14.54 -21.38
CA ILE A 105 -9.61 -13.72 -20.18
C ILE A 105 -8.98 -12.41 -20.62
N LEU A 106 -9.60 -11.30 -20.22
CA LEU A 106 -9.17 -9.93 -20.50
C LEU A 106 -8.66 -9.28 -19.22
N LEU A 107 -7.52 -8.59 -19.30
CA LEU A 107 -6.95 -7.79 -18.23
C LEU A 107 -6.77 -6.36 -18.72
N ASN A 108 -7.35 -5.41 -17.99
CA ASN A 108 -7.28 -3.97 -18.32
C ASN A 108 -6.74 -3.20 -17.13
N GLY A 109 -5.78 -2.33 -17.36
CA GLY A 109 -5.16 -1.59 -16.29
C GLY A 109 -4.13 -0.56 -16.76
N TYR A 110 -3.25 -0.22 -15.85
CA TYR A 110 -2.15 0.70 -16.09
C TYR A 110 -0.85 0.15 -15.50
N TRP A 111 0.26 0.66 -16.00
CA TRP A 111 1.59 0.44 -15.46
C TRP A 111 2.21 1.75 -14.98
N ARG A 112 3.17 1.66 -14.07
CA ARG A 112 3.92 2.78 -13.55
C ARG A 112 5.34 2.37 -13.16
N LYS A 113 6.30 3.28 -13.40
CA LYS A 113 7.66 3.19 -12.86
C LYS A 113 7.76 4.04 -11.60
N MET A 114 8.33 3.48 -10.54
CA MET A 114 8.50 4.23 -9.27
C MET A 114 9.60 5.28 -9.38
N ALA A 115 10.68 4.98 -10.12
CA ALA A 115 11.86 5.85 -10.17
C ALA A 115 11.61 7.20 -10.84
N ASN A 116 10.73 7.28 -11.84
CA ASN A 116 10.54 8.49 -12.66
C ASN A 116 9.08 8.85 -12.92
N THR A 117 8.13 8.14 -12.31
CA THR A 117 6.70 8.37 -12.45
C THR A 117 6.10 8.17 -13.85
N GLU A 118 6.86 7.62 -14.79
CA GLU A 118 6.31 7.21 -16.08
C GLU A 118 5.15 6.25 -15.87
N THR A 119 4.10 6.43 -16.66
CA THR A 119 2.88 5.62 -16.59
C THR A 119 2.25 5.45 -17.95
N GLY A 120 1.36 4.48 -18.06
CA GLY A 120 0.58 4.29 -19.28
C GLY A 120 -0.42 3.15 -19.16
N LYS A 121 -1.22 2.98 -20.19
CA LYS A 121 -2.26 1.95 -20.25
C LYS A 121 -1.67 0.59 -20.59
N ILE A 122 -2.36 -0.47 -20.16
CA ILE A 122 -2.08 -1.84 -20.57
C ILE A 122 -3.38 -2.59 -20.83
N ARG A 123 -3.42 -3.35 -21.91
CA ARG A 123 -4.54 -4.21 -22.32
C ARG A 123 -4.00 -5.58 -22.68
N LEU A 124 -4.42 -6.61 -21.92
CA LEU A 124 -3.88 -7.96 -22.05
C LEU A 124 -4.99 -8.97 -22.24
N THR A 125 -4.66 -10.07 -22.90
CA THR A 125 -5.57 -11.18 -23.16
C THR A 125 -4.85 -12.52 -22.94
N ILE A 126 -5.56 -13.48 -22.35
CA ILE A 126 -5.23 -14.89 -22.42
C ILE A 126 -6.28 -15.51 -23.33
N SER A 127 -5.88 -16.00 -24.50
CA SER A 127 -6.79 -16.66 -25.44
C SER A 127 -7.04 -18.12 -25.05
N GLY A 128 -8.05 -18.76 -25.63
CA GLY A 128 -8.36 -20.17 -25.40
C GLY A 128 -7.15 -21.08 -25.61
N ALA A 129 -6.42 -20.88 -26.71
CA ALA A 129 -5.22 -21.65 -27.05
C ALA A 129 -4.01 -21.34 -26.12
N GLU A 130 -4.03 -20.23 -25.41
CA GLU A 130 -2.97 -19.75 -24.51
C GLU A 130 -3.29 -20.00 -23.03
N GLY A 131 -4.22 -20.92 -22.74
CA GLY A 131 -4.55 -21.39 -21.42
C GLY A 131 -5.91 -20.95 -20.88
N ALA A 132 -6.61 -19.98 -21.49
CA ALA A 132 -7.91 -19.53 -21.01
C ALA A 132 -8.97 -20.67 -21.05
N TYR A 133 -8.93 -21.56 -22.06
CA TYR A 133 -9.85 -22.69 -22.11
C TYR A 133 -9.78 -23.56 -20.85
N ASN A 134 -8.58 -23.92 -20.41
CA ASN A 134 -8.38 -24.72 -19.20
C ASN A 134 -8.77 -23.97 -17.93
N LEU A 135 -8.46 -22.66 -17.86
CA LEU A 135 -8.80 -21.80 -16.72
C LEU A 135 -10.31 -21.61 -16.57
N ILE A 136 -11.02 -21.38 -17.68
CA ILE A 136 -12.47 -21.13 -17.69
C ILE A 136 -13.25 -22.40 -17.35
N ASN A 137 -12.79 -23.55 -17.82
CA ASN A 137 -13.42 -24.86 -17.59
C ASN A 137 -12.88 -25.58 -16.32
N GLU A 138 -12.05 -24.90 -15.53
CA GLU A 138 -11.48 -25.41 -14.27
C GLU A 138 -10.73 -26.74 -14.42
N LEU A 139 -10.03 -26.92 -15.56
CA LEU A 139 -9.25 -28.13 -15.83
C LEU A 139 -7.91 -28.06 -15.09
N GLY A 140 -7.55 -29.12 -14.37
CA GLY A 140 -6.28 -29.21 -13.63
C GLY A 140 -5.05 -29.11 -14.54
N ASN A 141 -3.88 -28.73 -13.98
CA ASN A 141 -2.59 -28.55 -14.65
C ASN A 141 -2.56 -27.44 -15.73
N SER A 142 -3.37 -26.41 -15.58
CA SER A 142 -3.44 -25.29 -16.55
C SER A 142 -2.27 -24.31 -16.48
N GLN A 143 -1.51 -24.27 -15.37
CA GLN A 143 -0.52 -23.21 -15.12
C GLN A 143 0.64 -23.19 -16.12
N GLY A 144 1.23 -24.32 -16.46
CA GLY A 144 2.42 -24.38 -17.33
C GLY A 144 2.24 -23.88 -18.77
N ASN A 145 1.01 -23.65 -19.23
CA ASN A 145 0.67 -23.26 -20.59
C ASN A 145 0.05 -21.85 -20.69
N ILE A 146 0.08 -21.05 -19.62
CA ILE A 146 -0.50 -19.73 -19.62
C ILE A 146 0.44 -18.74 -20.33
N ILE A 147 -0.06 -18.14 -21.41
CA ILE A 147 0.61 -17.03 -22.11
C ILE A 147 -0.33 -15.83 -22.09
N ILE A 148 0.15 -14.73 -21.53
CA ILE A 148 -0.57 -13.46 -21.50
C ILE A 148 0.01 -12.58 -22.57
N LYS A 149 -0.79 -12.14 -23.53
CA LYS A 149 -0.38 -11.27 -24.63
C LYS A 149 -1.19 -9.98 -24.64
N GLY A 150 -0.60 -8.92 -25.15
CA GLY A 150 -1.31 -7.68 -25.35
C GLY A 150 -0.42 -6.54 -25.76
N VAL A 151 -0.88 -5.34 -25.39
CA VAL A 151 -0.20 -4.09 -25.74
C VAL A 151 -0.18 -3.16 -24.53
N TYR A 152 0.89 -2.36 -24.44
CA TYR A 152 1.01 -1.24 -23.50
C TYR A 152 1.27 0.05 -24.27
N GLY A 153 1.00 1.19 -23.67
CA GLY A 153 1.25 2.51 -24.22
C GLY A 153 1.66 3.48 -23.14
N TYR A 154 2.02 4.70 -23.51
CA TYR A 154 2.48 5.74 -22.62
C TYR A 154 1.40 6.77 -22.34
N ASN A 155 1.30 7.23 -21.11
CA ASN A 155 0.32 8.22 -20.68
C ASN A 155 -1.13 7.80 -21.04
N ASN A 156 -1.89 8.70 -21.66
CA ASN A 156 -3.25 8.44 -22.13
C ASN A 156 -3.35 7.97 -23.58
N GLN A 157 -2.21 7.73 -24.25
CA GLN A 157 -2.23 7.21 -25.63
C GLN A 157 -2.84 5.81 -25.67
N ASP A 158 -3.44 5.45 -26.79
CA ASP A 158 -3.87 4.08 -26.99
C ASP A 158 -2.66 3.15 -27.06
N PRO A 159 -2.70 2.02 -26.36
CA PRO A 159 -1.56 1.13 -26.28
C PRO A 159 -1.33 0.40 -27.62
N ASP A 160 -0.08 0.41 -28.08
CA ASP A 160 0.35 -0.19 -29.36
C ASP A 160 1.66 -1.00 -29.26
N GLN A 161 2.39 -0.87 -28.14
CA GLN A 161 3.63 -1.59 -27.93
C GLN A 161 3.35 -3.03 -27.47
N PRO A 162 3.88 -4.06 -28.15
CA PRO A 162 3.57 -5.44 -27.80
C PRO A 162 4.23 -5.86 -26.50
N ILE A 163 3.46 -6.60 -25.68
CA ILE A 163 3.95 -7.27 -24.47
C ILE A 163 3.48 -8.72 -24.46
N GLN A 164 4.35 -9.62 -23.96
CA GLN A 164 4.04 -11.03 -23.78
C GLN A 164 4.69 -11.56 -22.52
N LEU A 165 3.90 -12.29 -21.72
CA LEU A 165 4.34 -12.94 -20.49
C LEU A 165 4.04 -14.44 -20.61
N ASN A 166 5.04 -15.28 -20.36
CA ASN A 166 4.94 -16.72 -20.39
C ASN A 166 5.05 -17.23 -18.94
N TYR A 167 4.11 -18.06 -18.48
CA TYR A 167 4.16 -18.62 -17.15
C TYR A 167 5.45 -19.42 -16.94
N LEU A 168 6.16 -19.14 -15.85
CA LEU A 168 7.44 -19.78 -15.53
C LEU A 168 7.29 -20.75 -14.36
N ARG A 169 6.71 -20.30 -13.24
CA ARG A 169 6.56 -21.09 -12.01
C ARG A 169 5.56 -20.47 -11.04
N PRO A 170 5.03 -21.23 -10.06
CA PRO A 170 4.20 -20.66 -9.00
C PRO A 170 4.96 -19.68 -8.11
N LEU A 171 4.23 -18.84 -7.39
CA LEU A 171 4.80 -18.02 -6.31
C LEU A 171 5.26 -18.94 -5.17
N TYR A 172 6.36 -18.55 -4.52
CA TYR A 172 6.74 -19.17 -3.27
C TYR A 172 5.88 -18.59 -2.14
N HIS A 173 5.13 -19.45 -1.47
CA HIS A 173 4.38 -19.06 -0.29
C HIS A 173 5.21 -19.34 0.97
N ARG A 174 5.80 -18.29 1.55
CA ARG A 174 6.41 -18.36 2.89
C ARG A 174 5.42 -17.71 3.86
N SER A 175 4.69 -18.52 4.60
CA SER A 175 3.69 -18.04 5.58
C SER A 175 4.30 -17.28 6.76
N SER A 176 5.62 -17.38 6.96
CA SER A 176 6.34 -16.73 8.06
C SER A 176 6.86 -15.32 7.74
N LEU A 177 6.75 -14.86 6.48
CA LEU A 177 7.24 -13.54 6.08
C LEU A 177 6.07 -12.57 5.94
N GLU A 178 6.11 -11.47 6.69
CA GLU A 178 5.21 -10.34 6.51
C GLU A 178 5.94 -9.20 5.79
N MET A 179 5.28 -8.63 4.78
CA MET A 179 5.73 -7.42 4.11
C MET A 179 4.84 -6.26 4.56
N VAL A 180 5.42 -5.34 5.33
CA VAL A 180 4.72 -4.19 5.88
C VAL A 180 5.17 -2.94 5.16
N VAL A 181 4.22 -2.24 4.57
CA VAL A 181 4.52 -0.98 3.88
C VAL A 181 4.43 0.19 4.84
N HIS A 182 5.40 1.07 4.74
CA HIS A 182 5.58 2.27 5.55
C HIS A 182 4.48 3.29 5.27
N ARG A 183 3.97 3.97 6.30
CA ARG A 183 2.96 5.05 6.24
C ARG A 183 1.67 4.68 5.50
N GLY A 184 1.22 3.46 5.71
CA GLY A 184 -0.04 2.95 5.14
C GLY A 184 0.04 2.47 3.70
N GLY A 185 1.15 2.68 2.99
CA GLY A 185 1.30 2.24 1.60
C GLY A 185 2.47 2.87 0.85
N GLY A 186 3.09 3.90 1.41
CA GLY A 186 4.23 4.61 0.86
C GLY A 186 4.26 6.07 1.30
N GLN A 187 5.42 6.69 1.19
CA GLN A 187 5.60 8.08 1.59
C GLN A 187 5.29 9.06 0.45
N THR A 188 5.11 10.34 0.80
CA THR A 188 4.78 11.39 -0.18
C THR A 188 5.81 11.50 -1.31
N ALA A 189 7.10 11.21 -1.02
CA ALA A 189 8.17 11.24 -2.02
C ALA A 189 8.00 10.17 -3.11
N ASP A 190 7.28 9.09 -2.85
CA ASP A 190 7.05 8.00 -3.81
C ASP A 190 6.08 8.39 -4.92
N LEU A 191 5.47 9.56 -4.83
CA LEU A 191 4.54 10.11 -5.81
C LEU A 191 3.40 9.14 -6.15
N LEU A 192 2.88 8.45 -5.15
CA LEU A 192 1.73 7.55 -5.28
C LEU A 192 0.43 8.34 -5.47
N PRO A 193 -0.61 7.72 -6.02
CA PRO A 193 -1.90 8.39 -6.29
C PRO A 193 -2.69 8.81 -5.05
N ALA A 194 -2.27 8.38 -3.86
CA ALA A 194 -2.87 8.74 -2.58
C ALA A 194 -1.79 9.28 -1.62
N SER A 195 -2.20 10.03 -0.60
CA SER A 195 -1.31 10.60 0.41
C SER A 195 -0.85 9.54 1.40
N GLU A 196 0.38 9.68 1.93
CA GLU A 196 0.83 8.87 3.06
C GLU A 196 -0.14 9.00 4.24
N ASN A 197 -0.33 7.94 5.00
CA ASN A 197 -1.23 7.89 6.17
C ASN A 197 -2.70 8.23 5.86
N SER A 198 -3.16 8.09 4.61
CA SER A 198 -4.56 8.26 4.24
C SER A 198 -5.33 6.92 4.20
N LYS A 199 -6.65 6.96 4.26
CA LYS A 199 -7.49 5.76 4.03
C LYS A 199 -7.31 5.21 2.62
N GLU A 200 -7.14 6.10 1.69
CA GLU A 200 -6.97 5.80 0.28
C GLU A 200 -5.70 5.00 0.04
N ILE A 201 -4.56 5.39 0.64
CA ILE A 201 -3.31 4.64 0.49
C ILE A 201 -3.37 3.27 1.18
N ILE A 202 -4.07 3.15 2.32
CA ILE A 202 -4.29 1.86 2.99
C ILE A 202 -5.04 0.89 2.08
N GLN A 203 -6.02 1.34 1.31
CA GLN A 203 -6.70 0.51 0.32
C GLN A 203 -5.76 0.08 -0.82
N TRP A 204 -4.72 0.83 -1.10
CA TRP A 204 -3.76 0.50 -2.14
C TRP A 204 -2.67 -0.46 -1.68
N ALA A 205 -2.37 -0.50 -0.40
CA ALA A 205 -1.23 -1.22 0.17
C ALA A 205 -1.11 -2.67 -0.33
N SER A 206 -2.20 -3.41 -0.35
CA SER A 206 -2.20 -4.80 -0.83
C SER A 206 -1.91 -4.94 -2.33
N ARG A 207 -2.17 -3.89 -3.14
CA ARG A 207 -1.82 -3.86 -4.56
C ARG A 207 -0.32 -3.73 -4.78
N PHE A 208 0.42 -3.25 -3.78
CA PHE A 208 1.88 -3.21 -3.74
C PHE A 208 2.50 -4.48 -3.15
N GLY A 209 1.72 -5.54 -2.93
CA GLY A 209 2.18 -6.81 -2.39
C GLY A 209 2.21 -6.87 -0.87
N ALA A 210 1.81 -5.81 -0.17
CA ALA A 210 1.83 -5.76 1.27
C ALA A 210 0.89 -6.79 1.90
N THR A 211 1.33 -7.36 3.02
CA THR A 211 0.53 -8.19 3.91
C THR A 211 0.07 -7.40 5.14
N GLY A 212 0.77 -6.30 5.43
CA GLY A 212 0.48 -5.38 6.52
C GLY A 212 0.91 -3.96 6.20
N ILE A 213 0.61 -3.06 7.11
CA ILE A 213 0.95 -1.64 7.05
C ILE A 213 1.55 -1.15 8.38
N GLU A 214 2.37 -0.15 8.30
CA GLU A 214 2.72 0.72 9.43
C GLU A 214 2.01 2.07 9.22
N VAL A 215 1.57 2.70 10.30
CA VAL A 215 0.92 4.01 10.29
C VAL A 215 1.35 4.86 11.47
N ASP A 216 1.58 6.15 11.22
CA ASP A 216 1.99 7.12 12.25
C ASP A 216 0.78 7.67 13.01
N VAL A 217 0.72 7.46 14.32
CA VAL A 217 -0.41 7.90 15.15
C VAL A 217 -0.02 9.10 16.00
N ARG A 218 -0.78 10.21 15.87
CA ARG A 218 -0.69 11.41 16.70
C ARG A 218 -2.02 11.69 17.38
N LEU A 219 -2.00 12.57 18.38
CA LEU A 219 -3.21 13.07 19.03
C LEU A 219 -3.50 14.50 18.57
N THR A 220 -4.77 14.81 18.35
CA THR A 220 -5.24 16.18 18.21
C THR A 220 -5.36 16.89 19.56
N LYS A 221 -5.64 18.19 19.57
CA LYS A 221 -5.86 18.98 20.78
C LYS A 221 -6.96 18.41 21.69
N ASP A 222 -8.00 17.85 21.09
CA ASP A 222 -9.11 17.16 21.77
C ASP A 222 -8.87 15.65 21.94
N SER A 223 -7.60 15.23 21.85
CA SER A 223 -7.14 13.86 22.12
C SER A 223 -7.72 12.81 21.17
N VAL A 224 -8.14 13.17 19.97
CA VAL A 224 -8.56 12.20 18.94
C VAL A 224 -7.31 11.61 18.27
N PRO A 225 -7.10 10.28 18.25
CA PRO A 225 -6.01 9.67 17.51
C PRO A 225 -6.23 9.79 16.00
N VAL A 226 -5.24 10.36 15.31
CA VAL A 226 -5.25 10.61 13.86
C VAL A 226 -3.97 10.08 13.22
N LEU A 227 -4.00 9.83 11.91
CA LEU A 227 -2.80 9.40 11.18
C LEU A 227 -2.08 10.61 10.59
N PHE A 228 -0.86 10.86 11.05
CA PHE A 228 -0.04 11.95 10.53
C PHE A 228 1.42 11.80 10.98
N HIS A 229 2.39 11.85 10.06
CA HIS A 229 3.79 11.63 10.40
C HIS A 229 4.45 12.84 11.07
N ASP A 230 4.39 14.02 10.43
CA ASP A 230 5.15 15.19 10.86
C ASP A 230 4.60 15.77 12.18
N VAL A 231 5.46 16.39 12.96
CA VAL A 231 5.04 17.13 14.17
C VAL A 231 4.11 18.28 13.80
N SER A 232 4.43 18.97 12.71
CA SER A 232 3.73 20.19 12.30
C SER A 232 3.06 20.02 10.94
N LEU A 233 1.97 20.75 10.72
CA LEU A 233 1.35 20.92 9.43
C LEU A 233 2.36 21.53 8.45
N SER A 234 2.70 20.84 7.39
CA SER A 234 3.71 21.23 6.40
C SER A 234 3.22 21.02 4.98
N GLU A 235 3.70 21.85 4.04
CA GLU A 235 3.37 21.71 2.61
C GLU A 235 3.91 20.40 1.98
N ARG A 236 4.64 19.59 2.75
CA ARG A 236 5.02 18.24 2.36
C ARG A 236 3.82 17.29 2.39
N LEU A 237 2.94 17.46 3.37
CA LEU A 237 1.82 16.55 3.66
C LEU A 237 0.46 17.13 3.34
N ILE A 238 0.30 18.45 3.42
CA ILE A 238 -0.98 19.11 3.24
C ILE A 238 -0.95 20.13 2.11
N ARG A 239 -2.11 20.38 1.52
CA ARG A 239 -2.30 21.51 0.60
C ARG A 239 -2.22 22.83 1.39
N LYS A 240 -1.58 23.82 0.82
CA LYS A 240 -1.42 25.13 1.46
C LYS A 240 -2.77 25.75 1.81
N ASN A 241 -2.97 26.01 3.11
CA ASN A 241 -4.23 26.55 3.65
C ASN A 241 -4.02 27.66 4.69
N GLY A 242 -2.77 28.04 4.96
CA GLY A 242 -2.42 29.07 5.95
C GLY A 242 -2.31 28.59 7.40
N LEU A 243 -2.67 27.35 7.72
CA LEU A 243 -2.46 26.76 9.03
C LEU A 243 -1.00 26.32 9.20
N VAL A 244 -0.44 26.53 10.40
CA VAL A 244 0.96 26.24 10.71
C VAL A 244 1.09 25.70 12.14
N GLY A 245 2.21 25.02 12.41
CA GLY A 245 2.54 24.50 13.73
C GLY A 245 2.06 23.07 14.00
N PRO A 246 2.23 22.61 15.24
CA PRO A 246 1.94 21.25 15.61
C PRO A 246 0.47 20.85 15.41
N ILE A 247 0.25 19.62 14.96
CA ILE A 247 -1.10 19.07 14.75
C ILE A 247 -1.89 19.03 16.09
N GLU A 248 -1.21 18.87 17.19
CA GLU A 248 -1.74 18.86 18.56
C GLU A 248 -2.33 20.21 18.99
N ASN A 249 -2.11 21.27 18.24
CA ASN A 249 -2.73 22.58 18.50
C ASN A 249 -4.16 22.71 17.97
N TYR A 250 -4.61 21.75 17.17
CA TYR A 250 -5.92 21.79 16.48
C TYR A 250 -6.81 20.65 16.95
N THR A 251 -8.10 20.93 17.10
CA THR A 251 -9.12 19.87 17.31
C THR A 251 -9.30 19.07 16.02
N TYR A 252 -9.80 17.84 16.15
CA TYR A 252 -10.10 17.03 14.97
C TYR A 252 -11.10 17.73 14.03
N ALA A 253 -12.13 18.38 14.59
CA ALA A 253 -13.10 19.12 13.79
C ALA A 253 -12.45 20.24 12.96
N GLN A 254 -11.47 20.96 13.52
CA GLN A 254 -10.70 21.98 12.78
C GLN A 254 -9.87 21.35 11.67
N LEU A 255 -9.14 20.28 11.96
CA LEU A 255 -8.33 19.59 10.96
C LEU A 255 -9.20 19.04 9.82
N ASN A 256 -10.27 18.36 10.14
CA ASN A 256 -11.18 17.76 9.15
C ASN A 256 -11.86 18.82 8.24
N SER A 257 -12.13 20.02 8.76
CA SER A 257 -12.78 21.08 8.00
C SER A 257 -11.83 21.95 7.19
N LEU A 258 -10.59 22.13 7.64
CA LEU A 258 -9.67 23.14 7.12
C LEU A 258 -8.44 22.55 6.43
N VAL A 259 -8.10 21.27 6.68
CA VAL A 259 -6.88 20.65 6.17
C VAL A 259 -7.23 19.60 5.13
N GLN A 260 -6.56 19.68 3.99
CA GLN A 260 -6.57 18.64 2.97
C GLN A 260 -5.16 18.08 2.81
N LEU A 261 -5.05 16.77 2.75
CA LEU A 261 -3.80 16.10 2.41
C LEU A 261 -3.39 16.45 0.98
N ILE A 262 -2.12 16.23 0.66
CA ILE A 262 -1.51 16.74 -0.57
C ILE A 262 -2.09 16.12 -1.85
N ARG A 263 -2.50 14.84 -1.82
CA ARG A 263 -3.10 14.14 -2.97
C ARG A 263 -4.63 14.24 -2.93
N ASN A 264 -5.24 14.49 -4.08
CA ASN A 264 -6.70 14.44 -4.30
C ASN A 264 -7.57 15.23 -3.30
N GLY A 265 -6.96 16.04 -2.41
CA GLY A 265 -7.67 16.74 -1.35
C GLY A 265 -8.26 15.81 -0.28
N GLU A 266 -7.61 14.68 -0.04
CA GLU A 266 -7.96 13.72 1.01
C GLU A 266 -7.91 14.36 2.40
N HIS A 267 -8.62 13.78 3.37
CA HIS A 267 -8.62 14.27 4.75
C HIS A 267 -7.64 13.47 5.63
N ILE A 268 -7.18 14.09 6.72
CA ILE A 268 -6.43 13.40 7.78
C ILE A 268 -7.40 12.40 8.44
N PRO A 269 -7.18 11.09 8.34
CA PRO A 269 -8.10 10.12 8.92
C PRO A 269 -7.86 9.96 10.42
N THR A 270 -8.90 9.62 11.14
CA THR A 270 -8.77 9.07 12.50
C THR A 270 -8.19 7.68 12.45
N LEU A 271 -7.52 7.26 13.56
CA LEU A 271 -7.09 5.87 13.71
C LEU A 271 -8.26 4.87 13.58
N ARG A 272 -9.45 5.26 14.07
CA ARG A 272 -10.68 4.45 13.92
C ARG A 272 -10.99 4.18 12.45
N GLU A 273 -10.98 5.20 11.60
CA GLU A 273 -11.26 5.06 10.16
C GLU A 273 -10.19 4.21 9.45
N ALA A 274 -8.93 4.33 9.86
CA ALA A 274 -7.84 3.53 9.33
C ALA A 274 -7.98 2.04 9.68
N LEU A 275 -8.27 1.72 10.94
CA LEU A 275 -8.52 0.36 11.40
C LEU A 275 -9.75 -0.25 10.74
N GLU A 276 -10.82 0.54 10.57
CA GLU A 276 -12.02 0.14 9.85
C GLU A 276 -11.72 -0.19 8.39
N THR A 277 -10.97 0.69 7.72
CA THR A 277 -10.51 0.47 6.34
C THR A 277 -9.68 -0.81 6.21
N MET A 278 -8.70 -1.01 7.09
CA MET A 278 -7.87 -2.21 7.10
C MET A 278 -8.70 -3.48 7.31
N VAL A 279 -9.60 -3.48 8.30
CA VAL A 279 -10.37 -4.67 8.68
C VAL A 279 -11.45 -5.02 7.66
N TYR A 280 -12.16 -4.06 7.13
CA TYR A 280 -13.34 -4.32 6.29
C TYR A 280 -13.08 -4.16 4.79
N ASN A 281 -12.12 -3.33 4.40
CA ASN A 281 -11.95 -2.95 2.99
C ASN A 281 -10.72 -3.57 2.31
N THR A 282 -9.85 -4.26 3.04
CA THR A 282 -8.59 -4.79 2.49
C THR A 282 -8.33 -6.24 2.95
N PRO A 283 -7.47 -7.00 2.25
CA PRO A 283 -6.98 -8.30 2.73
C PRO A 283 -5.82 -8.20 3.73
N LEU A 284 -5.41 -7.00 4.14
CA LEU A 284 -4.31 -6.79 5.08
C LEU A 284 -4.60 -7.48 6.41
N ARG A 285 -3.56 -8.10 6.99
CA ARG A 285 -3.68 -8.87 8.23
C ARG A 285 -2.81 -8.37 9.38
N TYR A 286 -2.00 -7.34 9.13
CA TYR A 286 -1.13 -6.75 10.13
C TYR A 286 -1.16 -5.22 10.06
N ILE A 287 -1.16 -4.55 11.21
CA ILE A 287 -0.93 -3.12 11.32
C ILE A 287 -0.06 -2.79 12.54
N TRP A 288 0.96 -1.98 12.30
CA TRP A 288 1.80 -1.38 13.32
C TRP A 288 1.36 0.07 13.52
N LEU A 289 0.93 0.40 14.74
CA LEU A 289 0.57 1.75 15.16
C LEU A 289 1.82 2.43 15.73
N ASP A 290 2.59 3.12 14.87
CA ASP A 290 3.78 3.85 15.32
C ASP A 290 3.36 5.07 16.15
N THR A 291 3.66 5.05 17.45
CA THR A 291 3.21 6.04 18.43
C THR A 291 4.08 7.28 18.40
N LYS A 292 3.58 8.37 17.83
CA LYS A 292 4.30 9.65 17.66
C LYS A 292 3.95 10.69 18.75
N PHE A 293 3.46 10.28 19.90
CA PHE A 293 3.08 11.17 20.99
C PHE A 293 3.45 10.59 22.36
N HIS A 294 3.60 11.48 23.35
CA HIS A 294 3.96 11.15 24.72
C HIS A 294 2.79 11.45 25.67
N ALA A 295 1.81 10.54 25.70
CA ALA A 295 0.61 10.61 26.56
C ALA A 295 0.12 9.19 26.88
N PRO A 296 -0.85 9.03 27.80
CA PRO A 296 -1.42 7.73 28.12
C PRO A 296 -1.97 6.99 26.89
N LEU A 297 -1.65 5.70 26.77
CA LEU A 297 -1.98 4.89 25.58
C LEU A 297 -3.33 4.17 25.68
N GLN A 298 -4.15 4.45 26.70
CA GLN A 298 -5.42 3.74 26.92
C GLN A 298 -6.32 3.79 25.69
N GLN A 299 -6.41 4.94 25.04
CA GLN A 299 -7.27 5.11 23.87
C GLN A 299 -6.81 4.29 22.65
N LEU A 300 -5.48 4.16 22.44
CA LEU A 300 -4.92 3.26 21.43
C LEU A 300 -5.25 1.80 21.77
N ARG A 301 -5.10 1.43 23.04
CA ARG A 301 -5.40 0.08 23.53
C ARG A 301 -6.87 -0.27 23.32
N ASP A 302 -7.78 0.66 23.62
CA ASP A 302 -9.21 0.46 23.45
C ASP A 302 -9.58 0.24 21.97
N LEU A 303 -9.05 1.07 21.07
CA LEU A 303 -9.22 0.89 19.63
C LEU A 303 -8.60 -0.42 19.13
N GLN A 304 -7.41 -0.77 19.58
CA GLN A 304 -6.79 -2.05 19.25
C GLN A 304 -7.69 -3.23 19.65
N ALA A 305 -8.18 -3.24 20.88
CA ALA A 305 -9.04 -4.30 21.39
C ALA A 305 -10.37 -4.38 20.61
N GLU A 306 -10.99 -3.24 20.36
CA GLU A 306 -12.24 -3.14 19.61
C GLU A 306 -12.09 -3.76 18.21
N TYR A 307 -11.04 -3.38 17.48
CA TYR A 307 -10.87 -3.85 16.09
C TYR A 307 -10.34 -5.27 15.98
N LEU A 308 -9.61 -5.77 16.97
CA LEU A 308 -9.29 -7.20 17.07
C LEU A 308 -10.58 -8.03 17.25
N GLN A 309 -11.51 -7.57 18.10
CA GLN A 309 -12.80 -8.24 18.30
C GLN A 309 -13.67 -8.16 17.05
N LYS A 310 -13.75 -6.99 16.41
CA LYS A 310 -14.49 -6.78 15.15
C LYS A 310 -13.99 -7.69 14.03
N ALA A 311 -12.67 -7.78 13.86
CA ALA A 311 -12.07 -8.68 12.87
C ALA A 311 -12.44 -10.15 13.14
N ALA A 312 -12.32 -10.59 14.39
CA ALA A 312 -12.69 -11.95 14.80
C ALA A 312 -14.18 -12.23 14.54
N SER A 313 -15.07 -11.28 14.77
CA SER A 313 -16.52 -11.43 14.56
C SER A 313 -16.91 -11.68 13.10
N ILE A 314 -16.07 -11.28 12.15
CA ILE A 314 -16.24 -11.51 10.71
C ILE A 314 -15.32 -12.63 10.17
N GLY A 315 -14.73 -13.44 11.07
CA GLY A 315 -13.87 -14.56 10.71
C GLY A 315 -12.49 -14.18 10.19
N ARG A 316 -12.01 -12.93 10.43
CA ARG A 316 -10.68 -12.49 10.03
C ARG A 316 -9.69 -12.58 11.19
N THR A 317 -8.53 -13.17 10.91
CA THR A 317 -7.37 -13.10 11.79
C THR A 317 -6.50 -11.92 11.39
N VAL A 318 -6.43 -10.91 12.26
CA VAL A 318 -5.57 -9.75 12.10
C VAL A 318 -4.72 -9.54 13.34
N GLU A 319 -3.58 -8.91 13.19
CA GLU A 319 -2.73 -8.47 14.29
C GLU A 319 -2.59 -6.95 14.25
N ILE A 320 -2.88 -6.30 15.37
CA ILE A 320 -2.73 -4.87 15.56
C ILE A 320 -1.73 -4.68 16.69
N THR A 321 -0.60 -4.02 16.42
CA THR A 321 0.48 -3.83 17.41
C THR A 321 0.64 -2.36 17.74
N ILE A 322 0.83 -2.05 19.05
CA ILE A 322 1.18 -0.71 19.50
C ILE A 322 2.70 -0.56 19.42
N GLY A 323 3.16 0.49 18.74
CA GLY A 323 4.57 0.84 18.61
C GLY A 323 5.12 1.47 19.89
N ILE A 324 6.33 1.07 20.26
CA ILE A 324 7.09 1.59 21.41
C ILE A 324 8.42 2.13 20.85
N PRO A 325 8.44 3.38 20.34
CA PRO A 325 9.63 3.95 19.69
C PRO A 325 10.68 4.48 20.67
N ASP A 326 10.29 4.81 21.90
CA ASP A 326 11.16 5.40 22.90
C ASP A 326 10.78 5.02 24.34
N GLN A 327 11.65 5.36 25.29
CA GLN A 327 11.46 5.03 26.72
C GLN A 327 10.27 5.75 27.36
N THR A 328 9.87 6.91 26.84
CA THR A 328 8.71 7.65 27.35
C THR A 328 7.43 6.90 27.01
N VAL A 329 7.29 6.47 25.76
CA VAL A 329 6.17 5.64 25.31
C VAL A 329 6.18 4.28 26.03
N LEU A 330 7.37 3.66 26.23
CA LEU A 330 7.50 2.45 27.04
C LEU A 330 6.91 2.64 28.45
N SER A 331 7.24 3.76 29.11
CA SER A 331 6.72 4.06 30.43
C SER A 331 5.20 4.21 30.48
N TYR A 332 4.59 4.75 29.43
CA TYR A 332 3.12 4.81 29.31
C TYR A 332 2.52 3.45 28.99
N PHE A 333 3.18 2.66 28.13
CA PHE A 333 2.73 1.32 27.76
C PHE A 333 2.66 0.40 28.98
N MET A 334 3.69 0.42 29.84
CA MET A 334 3.76 -0.39 31.05
C MET A 334 2.75 0.01 32.14
N LYS A 335 2.10 1.17 32.00
CA LYS A 335 0.99 1.59 32.87
C LYS A 335 -0.36 1.03 32.44
N LEU A 336 -0.45 0.45 31.24
CA LEU A 336 -1.69 -0.18 30.78
C LEU A 336 -1.98 -1.46 31.61
N PRO A 337 -3.23 -1.71 31.96
CA PRO A 337 -3.61 -3.00 32.55
C PRO A 337 -3.20 -4.14 31.62
N ASP A 338 -2.61 -5.21 32.17
CA ASP A 338 -2.17 -6.39 31.44
C ASP A 338 -1.24 -6.10 30.25
N TYR A 339 -0.40 -5.06 30.33
CA TYR A 339 0.47 -4.63 29.23
C TYR A 339 1.30 -5.78 28.64
N ARG A 340 1.71 -6.77 29.45
CA ARG A 340 2.49 -7.92 29.00
C ARG A 340 1.75 -8.83 28.01
N ASN A 341 0.42 -8.72 27.93
CA ASN A 341 -0.43 -9.48 27.02
C ASN A 341 -0.85 -8.65 25.79
N ILE A 342 -0.51 -7.36 25.78
CA ILE A 342 -0.87 -6.45 24.67
C ILE A 342 0.10 -6.64 23.49
N PRO A 343 -0.39 -6.96 22.28
CA PRO A 343 0.47 -7.00 21.10
C PRO A 343 1.17 -5.66 20.86
N SER A 344 2.51 -5.68 20.79
CA SER A 344 3.32 -4.48 20.58
C SER A 344 4.57 -4.77 19.76
N VAL A 345 5.11 -3.70 19.16
CA VAL A 345 6.43 -3.63 18.51
C VAL A 345 7.31 -2.71 19.37
N CYS A 346 8.48 -3.17 19.78
CA CYS A 346 9.45 -2.36 20.49
C CYS A 346 10.65 -2.07 19.59
N GLU A 347 10.95 -0.78 19.41
CA GLU A 347 12.07 -0.31 18.57
C GLU A 347 13.37 -0.12 19.38
N LEU A 348 13.26 -0.23 20.69
CA LEU A 348 14.39 -0.11 21.62
C LEU A 348 15.24 -1.38 21.65
N ASP A 349 16.34 -1.36 22.37
CA ASP A 349 17.21 -2.53 22.52
C ASP A 349 16.45 -3.77 23.02
N PRO A 350 16.94 -4.99 22.70
CA PRO A 350 16.28 -6.26 23.03
C PRO A 350 15.87 -6.41 24.50
N ILE A 351 16.56 -5.76 25.46
CA ILE A 351 16.19 -5.78 26.86
C ILE A 351 14.80 -5.17 27.11
N TYR A 352 14.46 -4.11 26.39
CA TYR A 352 13.15 -3.45 26.52
C TYR A 352 12.03 -4.23 25.84
N VAL A 353 12.36 -5.04 24.80
CA VAL A 353 11.41 -5.99 24.21
C VAL A 353 10.95 -7.01 25.26
N GLU A 354 11.85 -7.46 26.13
CA GLU A 354 11.53 -8.38 27.22
C GLU A 354 10.75 -7.67 28.34
N GLU A 355 11.14 -6.46 28.69
CA GLU A 355 10.49 -5.67 29.73
C GLU A 355 9.02 -5.39 29.38
N ALA A 356 8.76 -4.95 28.17
CA ALA A 356 7.41 -4.74 27.63
C ALA A 356 6.68 -6.06 27.29
N ASN A 357 7.40 -7.18 27.22
CA ASN A 357 6.94 -8.42 26.61
C ASN A 357 6.39 -8.22 25.18
N SER A 358 7.00 -7.32 24.40
CA SER A 358 6.61 -7.08 23.02
C SER A 358 6.74 -8.34 22.17
N ARG A 359 5.81 -8.55 21.24
CA ARG A 359 5.83 -9.70 20.32
C ARG A 359 6.86 -9.56 19.23
N ILE A 360 7.23 -8.32 18.92
CA ILE A 360 8.10 -7.98 17.79
C ILE A 360 9.16 -6.99 18.27
N TRP A 361 10.40 -7.26 17.88
CA TRP A 361 11.48 -6.29 17.92
C TRP A 361 11.58 -5.56 16.57
N GLY A 362 11.59 -4.23 16.58
CA GLY A 362 11.61 -3.39 15.40
C GLY A 362 12.91 -2.58 15.24
N PRO A 363 14.08 -3.19 14.96
CA PRO A 363 15.32 -2.46 14.79
C PRO A 363 15.36 -1.71 13.47
N ARG A 364 16.12 -0.60 13.43
CA ARG A 364 16.43 0.11 12.19
C ARG A 364 17.53 -0.62 11.41
N TRP A 365 17.38 -0.77 10.10
CA TRP A 365 18.40 -1.38 9.25
C TRP A 365 19.73 -0.60 9.28
N THR A 366 19.70 0.72 9.54
CA THR A 366 20.88 1.59 9.65
C THR A 366 21.79 1.28 10.84
N LEU A 367 21.35 0.43 11.77
CA LEU A 367 22.18 -0.06 12.87
C LEU A 367 23.15 -1.19 12.45
N GLY A 368 23.13 -1.58 11.18
CA GLY A 368 23.96 -2.64 10.61
C GLY A 368 23.40 -4.05 10.83
N LEU A 369 24.25 -5.06 10.62
CA LEU A 369 23.87 -6.46 10.81
C LEU A 369 23.62 -6.76 12.28
N GLN A 370 22.49 -7.36 12.58
CA GLN A 370 22.01 -7.63 13.94
C GLN A 370 21.66 -9.12 14.13
N ASN A 371 22.40 -10.00 13.47
CA ASN A 371 22.12 -11.43 13.44
C ASN A 371 22.02 -12.04 14.85
N GLU A 372 22.95 -11.73 15.73
CA GLU A 372 22.94 -12.26 17.11
C GLU A 372 21.72 -11.83 17.91
N GLN A 373 21.34 -10.55 17.80
CA GLN A 373 20.14 -10.03 18.46
C GLN A 373 18.86 -10.65 17.90
N VAL A 374 18.78 -10.80 16.58
CA VAL A 374 17.65 -11.46 15.90
C VAL A 374 17.53 -12.92 16.35
N GLU A 375 18.64 -13.65 16.41
CA GLU A 375 18.66 -15.04 16.92
C GLU A 375 18.18 -15.11 18.38
N GLN A 376 18.61 -14.19 19.23
CA GLN A 376 18.16 -14.11 20.63
C GLN A 376 16.65 -13.84 20.74
N ILE A 377 16.11 -12.94 19.92
CA ILE A 377 14.68 -12.63 19.83
C ILE A 377 13.89 -13.85 19.35
N HIS A 378 14.35 -14.52 18.31
CA HIS A 378 13.72 -15.74 17.79
C HIS A 378 13.77 -16.90 18.79
N ALA A 379 14.88 -17.09 19.52
CA ALA A 379 15.01 -18.11 20.56
C ALA A 379 13.97 -17.95 21.68
N LYS A 380 13.44 -16.74 21.87
CA LYS A 380 12.37 -16.42 22.85
C LYS A 380 10.96 -16.52 22.24
N GLY A 381 10.82 -17.04 21.02
CA GLY A 381 9.56 -17.16 20.31
C GLY A 381 8.97 -15.82 19.83
N LYS A 382 9.77 -14.77 19.79
CA LYS A 382 9.39 -13.45 19.30
C LYS A 382 9.84 -13.26 17.84
N ARG A 383 9.33 -12.23 17.16
CA ARG A 383 9.69 -11.90 15.78
C ARG A 383 10.59 -10.67 15.74
N ALA A 384 11.36 -10.55 14.68
CA ALA A 384 12.10 -9.33 14.35
C ALA A 384 11.52 -8.68 13.09
N PHE A 385 11.57 -7.35 13.04
CA PHE A 385 10.97 -6.53 12.01
C PHE A 385 11.94 -5.39 11.66
N VAL A 386 12.65 -5.48 10.55
CA VAL A 386 13.59 -4.43 10.16
C VAL A 386 12.89 -3.33 9.34
N TRP A 387 13.22 -2.06 9.59
CA TRP A 387 12.64 -0.89 8.93
C TRP A 387 13.64 0.26 8.75
N THR A 388 13.51 1.18 7.81
CA THR A 388 12.68 1.15 6.62
C THR A 388 13.57 0.85 5.43
N LEU A 389 13.25 -0.14 4.62
CA LEU A 389 14.01 -0.51 3.44
C LEU A 389 13.28 0.05 2.21
N ASP A 390 13.70 1.23 1.74
CA ASP A 390 13.08 1.92 0.61
C ASP A 390 13.84 1.73 -0.72
N ILE A 391 15.02 1.11 -0.66
CA ILE A 391 15.90 0.91 -1.81
C ILE A 391 16.06 -0.59 -2.06
N PRO A 392 15.79 -1.10 -3.28
CA PRO A 392 15.83 -2.53 -3.59
C PRO A 392 17.16 -3.20 -3.24
N GLU A 393 18.28 -2.51 -3.42
CA GLU A 393 19.62 -3.01 -3.11
C GLU A 393 19.79 -3.30 -1.61
N ASN A 394 19.17 -2.50 -0.76
CA ASN A 394 19.20 -2.71 0.70
C ASN A 394 18.33 -3.88 1.16
N ILE A 395 17.36 -4.31 0.34
CA ILE A 395 16.51 -5.48 0.63
C ILE A 395 17.25 -6.78 0.31
N GLN A 396 18.21 -6.73 -0.60
CA GLN A 396 18.98 -7.90 -1.05
C GLN A 396 20.21 -8.19 -0.19
N THR A 397 20.64 -7.24 0.63
CA THR A 397 21.77 -7.36 1.54
C THR A 397 21.37 -8.03 2.85
#